data_ab0dd7dc9a209f80071e84f0755b8353
#
_entry.id   ab0dd7dc9a209f80071e84f0755b8353
#
_cell.length_a   1.000
_cell.length_b   1.000
_cell.length_c   1.000
_cell.angle_alpha   90.00
_cell.angle_beta   90.00
_cell.angle_gamma   90.00
#
_symmetry.space_group_name_H-M   'P 1'
#
loop_
_entity.id
_entity.type
_entity.pdbx_description
1 polymer ?
#
loop_
_entity_poly.entity_id
_entity_poly.type
_entity_poly.pdbx_seq_one_letter_code
_entity_poly.pdbx_strand_id
1 'polypeptide(L)'
;MNKFLKYLFVLIVLLIIAVVIFLFRPVTSKKIQTTSNEPVVDAVLVGGGIMSATLGTYLSELEPNWQIRMYERLDKVAQESSNGFNNAGTGHSGFMEMNYTSEKDGKMDITKAVKVAEQFEVAKQFWSYQVKEGVLGQPNSFINPVPHIAFVWGDNVNFLEKRYAAMVKNPMFYGMKFSENPAEIKQWAPLVMNGRDAAQKVAATRMDVGSDVNYGSITTQLVDHLKKQSNFQLQTSTEVTGISQNDDKTWTVAFKNLTTGKTDHVKTRFVFIGAGGAAVKLLQMTGLPEAKQYAGFPVGGVFLMTDNPKVTEGHTAKVYGRAELGAPPMSVPHIDTRYIDGKKYVLFGPFATYSNKFLKQGSQLDLLKSTTKNNVLPMTAVGMENLDLVKYLVSQVMMTDADRFNELKKYYPDAKPEDWRMNQGGQRVQIIKKEPGKPASLQFGTEIFASQDGAVTALLGASPGASTSPYIMLSLLEKAFPQQVEGKWNPKLHEIVKSYQQELSTNPVLLDQVRQYTSTTLGLKYTPMAKAANDETVAVAKAQ
;
A
#
# COMPACT_ATOMS: atom_id res chain seq x y z
N MET A 1 0.06 -17.09 55.05
CA MET A 1 -0.10 -17.01 53.60
C MET A 1 -0.36 -18.42 53.06
N ASN A 2 -1.53 -18.65 52.46
CA ASN A 2 -1.98 -19.97 52.00
C ASN A 2 -0.96 -20.51 50.94
N LYS A 3 -0.67 -21.84 50.95
CA LYS A 3 0.25 -22.48 50.00
C LYS A 3 -0.06 -22.08 48.56
N PHE A 4 -1.33 -21.96 48.20
CA PHE A 4 -1.79 -21.49 46.89
C PHE A 4 -1.28 -20.07 46.56
N LEU A 5 -1.38 -19.10 47.47
CA LEU A 5 -0.89 -17.73 47.28
C LEU A 5 0.64 -17.68 47.12
N LYS A 6 1.39 -18.56 47.80
CA LYS A 6 2.85 -18.65 47.62
C LYS A 6 3.20 -19.16 46.23
N TYR A 7 2.54 -20.22 45.75
CA TYR A 7 2.77 -20.74 44.41
C TYR A 7 2.37 -19.76 43.33
N LEU A 8 1.23 -19.06 43.50
CA LEU A 8 0.79 -18.00 42.57
C LEU A 8 1.80 -16.85 42.52
N PHE A 9 2.31 -16.39 43.68
CA PHE A 9 3.34 -15.35 43.72
C PHE A 9 4.63 -15.77 43.00
N VAL A 10 5.12 -16.99 43.27
CA VAL A 10 6.32 -17.53 42.60
C VAL A 10 6.09 -17.61 41.10
N LEU A 11 4.91 -18.05 40.63
CA LEU A 11 4.57 -18.13 39.23
C LEU A 11 4.58 -16.73 38.57
N ILE A 12 4.01 -15.72 39.22
CA ILE A 12 4.01 -14.33 38.75
C ILE A 12 5.44 -13.80 38.65
N VAL A 13 6.27 -14.03 39.66
CA VAL A 13 7.68 -13.61 39.65
C VAL A 13 8.45 -14.27 38.51
N LEU A 14 8.28 -15.57 38.29
CA LEU A 14 8.91 -16.30 37.19
C LEU A 14 8.44 -15.78 35.82
N LEU A 15 7.15 -15.45 35.69
CA LEU A 15 6.59 -14.85 34.48
C LEU A 15 7.21 -13.48 34.20
N ILE A 16 7.32 -12.62 35.23
CA ILE A 16 7.97 -11.30 35.11
C ILE A 16 9.43 -11.47 34.69
N ILE A 17 10.19 -12.38 35.30
CA ILE A 17 11.57 -12.66 34.93
C ILE A 17 11.66 -13.14 33.51
N ALA A 18 10.80 -14.05 33.06
CA ALA A 18 10.75 -14.53 31.67
C ALA A 18 10.46 -13.40 30.68
N VAL A 19 9.53 -12.50 30.98
CA VAL A 19 9.21 -11.32 30.18
C VAL A 19 10.40 -10.38 30.11
N VAL A 20 11.09 -10.11 31.24
CA VAL A 20 12.29 -9.28 31.26
C VAL A 20 13.40 -9.89 30.38
N ILE A 21 13.73 -11.16 30.58
CA ILE A 21 14.72 -11.86 29.76
C ILE A 21 14.36 -11.78 28.28
N PHE A 22 13.08 -11.99 27.95
CA PHE A 22 12.60 -11.92 26.57
C PHE A 22 12.76 -10.51 25.97
N LEU A 23 12.40 -9.45 26.70
CA LEU A 23 12.53 -8.06 26.21
C LEU A 23 13.99 -7.62 26.02
N PHE A 24 14.91 -8.15 26.84
CA PHE A 24 16.32 -7.82 26.77
C PHE A 24 17.14 -8.72 25.84
N ARG A 25 16.50 -9.73 25.19
CA ARG A 25 17.22 -10.58 24.25
C ARG A 25 17.83 -9.77 23.10
N PRO A 26 18.96 -10.19 22.54
CA PRO A 26 19.52 -9.58 21.34
C PRO A 26 18.61 -9.90 20.15
N VAL A 27 18.23 -8.87 19.39
CA VAL A 27 17.49 -9.00 18.12
C VAL A 27 18.38 -8.79 16.90
N THR A 28 19.59 -8.31 17.11
CA THR A 28 20.58 -8.10 16.05
C THR A 28 21.09 -9.44 15.53
N SER A 29 21.36 -9.51 14.23
CA SER A 29 21.98 -10.67 13.61
C SER A 29 23.36 -10.94 14.19
N LYS A 30 23.70 -12.22 14.35
CA LYS A 30 25.09 -12.61 14.61
C LYS A 30 25.92 -12.27 13.38
N LYS A 31 27.09 -11.64 13.59
CA LYS A 31 28.05 -11.44 12.51
C LYS A 31 28.49 -12.80 11.96
N ILE A 32 28.39 -12.97 10.66
CA ILE A 32 28.97 -14.09 9.94
C ILE A 32 30.37 -13.66 9.55
N GLN A 33 31.36 -14.50 9.83
CA GLN A 33 32.73 -14.24 9.37
C GLN A 33 32.76 -14.42 7.86
N THR A 34 33.01 -13.34 7.14
CA THR A 34 33.23 -13.33 5.69
C THR A 34 34.69 -13.14 5.39
N THR A 35 35.15 -13.73 4.31
CA THR A 35 36.54 -13.53 3.84
C THR A 35 36.60 -12.33 2.90
N SER A 36 37.80 -11.72 2.78
CA SER A 36 38.00 -10.59 1.85
C SER A 36 37.80 -10.97 0.38
N ASN A 37 37.94 -12.25 0.05
CA ASN A 37 37.85 -12.79 -1.32
C ASN A 37 36.46 -13.26 -1.72
N GLU A 38 35.46 -13.16 -0.83
CA GLU A 38 34.09 -13.53 -1.20
C GLU A 38 33.52 -12.58 -2.25
N PRO A 39 32.81 -13.10 -3.27
CA PRO A 39 32.14 -12.27 -4.26
C PRO A 39 31.15 -11.30 -3.61
N VAL A 40 31.21 -10.04 -4.02
CA VAL A 40 30.30 -8.99 -3.55
C VAL A 40 29.31 -8.67 -4.65
N VAL A 41 28.01 -8.90 -4.41
CA VAL A 41 26.96 -8.46 -5.32
C VAL A 41 26.61 -6.98 -5.08
N ASP A 42 26.04 -6.31 -6.06
CA ASP A 42 25.75 -4.88 -5.97
C ASP A 42 24.51 -4.61 -5.12
N ALA A 43 23.45 -5.42 -5.31
CA ALA A 43 22.21 -5.25 -4.56
C ALA A 43 21.57 -6.56 -4.13
N VAL A 44 21.00 -6.56 -2.92
CA VAL A 44 20.11 -7.60 -2.40
C VAL A 44 18.74 -7.01 -2.13
N LEU A 45 17.71 -7.62 -2.72
CA LEU A 45 16.30 -7.27 -2.55
C LEU A 45 15.62 -8.34 -1.70
N VAL A 46 15.14 -7.98 -0.51
CA VAL A 46 14.50 -8.91 0.42
C VAL A 46 13.00 -8.82 0.31
N GLY A 47 12.36 -9.92 -0.14
CA GLY A 47 10.94 -10.03 -0.44
C GLY A 47 10.63 -9.84 -1.93
N GLY A 48 9.76 -10.69 -2.47
CA GLY A 48 9.33 -10.69 -3.88
C GLY A 48 8.01 -9.95 -4.11
N GLY A 49 7.76 -8.83 -3.42
CA GLY A 49 6.59 -7.99 -3.59
C GLY A 49 6.78 -6.88 -4.63
N ILE A 50 5.71 -6.11 -4.89
CA ILE A 50 5.69 -5.03 -5.89
C ILE A 50 6.82 -4.00 -5.70
N MET A 51 7.23 -3.71 -4.45
CA MET A 51 8.29 -2.75 -4.18
C MET A 51 9.65 -3.25 -4.65
N SER A 52 10.01 -4.48 -4.30
CA SER A 52 11.27 -5.09 -4.74
C SER A 52 11.30 -5.31 -6.25
N ALA A 53 10.15 -5.71 -6.85
CA ALA A 53 10.03 -5.85 -8.29
C ALA A 53 10.24 -4.50 -9.01
N THR A 54 9.59 -3.43 -8.52
CA THR A 54 9.75 -2.07 -9.07
C THR A 54 11.17 -1.55 -8.90
N LEU A 55 11.77 -1.70 -7.70
CA LEU A 55 13.15 -1.26 -7.46
C LEU A 55 14.14 -2.05 -8.30
N GLY A 56 13.97 -3.38 -8.37
CA GLY A 56 14.82 -4.23 -9.22
C GLY A 56 14.79 -3.81 -10.68
N THR A 57 13.61 -3.44 -11.20
CA THR A 57 13.46 -2.93 -12.56
C THR A 57 14.17 -1.58 -12.73
N TYR A 58 13.99 -0.62 -11.81
CA TYR A 58 14.76 0.63 -11.86
C TYR A 58 16.27 0.38 -11.84
N LEU A 59 16.76 -0.44 -10.90
CA LEU A 59 18.20 -0.72 -10.80
C LEU A 59 18.75 -1.40 -12.06
N SER A 60 18.00 -2.30 -12.65
CA SER A 60 18.35 -2.97 -13.90
C SER A 60 18.46 -2.00 -15.09
N GLU A 61 17.57 -1.00 -15.17
CA GLU A 61 17.58 0.05 -16.20
C GLU A 61 18.71 1.06 -15.99
N LEU A 62 19.00 1.39 -14.72
CA LEU A 62 19.98 2.43 -14.35
C LEU A 62 21.40 1.88 -14.30
N GLU A 63 21.55 0.59 -13.96
CA GLU A 63 22.84 -0.10 -13.80
C GLU A 63 22.76 -1.51 -14.42
N PRO A 64 22.78 -1.62 -15.76
CA PRO A 64 22.60 -2.90 -16.45
C PRO A 64 23.63 -3.98 -16.12
N ASN A 65 24.74 -3.60 -15.49
CA ASN A 65 25.82 -4.53 -15.12
C ASN A 65 25.79 -4.95 -13.64
N TRP A 66 24.90 -4.38 -12.83
CA TRP A 66 24.84 -4.73 -11.41
C TRP A 66 24.39 -6.16 -11.21
N GLN A 67 25.07 -6.86 -10.32
CA GLN A 67 24.66 -8.18 -9.84
C GLN A 67 23.57 -8.02 -8.78
N ILE A 68 22.35 -8.41 -9.09
CA ILE A 68 21.19 -8.26 -8.21
C ILE A 68 20.71 -9.62 -7.74
N ARG A 69 20.45 -9.78 -6.45
CA ARG A 69 19.88 -10.98 -5.85
C ARG A 69 18.55 -10.64 -5.18
N MET A 70 17.51 -11.45 -5.43
CA MET A 70 16.21 -11.33 -4.78
C MET A 70 15.90 -12.60 -4.00
N TYR A 71 15.51 -12.46 -2.74
CA TYR A 71 15.14 -13.56 -1.86
C TYR A 71 13.68 -13.45 -1.46
N GLU A 72 12.89 -14.49 -1.79
CA GLU A 72 11.49 -14.57 -1.43
C GLU A 72 11.24 -15.81 -0.54
N ARG A 73 10.58 -15.60 0.59
CA ARG A 73 10.30 -16.64 1.57
C ARG A 73 9.32 -17.68 1.07
N LEU A 74 8.34 -17.28 0.26
CA LEU A 74 7.34 -18.15 -0.31
C LEU A 74 7.85 -18.82 -1.61
N ASP A 75 7.11 -19.78 -2.10
CA ASP A 75 7.45 -20.52 -3.32
C ASP A 75 7.32 -19.70 -4.61
N LYS A 76 6.60 -18.57 -4.53
CA LYS A 76 6.38 -17.64 -5.65
C LYS A 76 6.42 -16.20 -5.14
N VAL A 77 6.71 -15.26 -6.04
CA VAL A 77 6.58 -13.82 -5.81
C VAL A 77 5.11 -13.41 -5.74
N ALA A 78 4.83 -12.24 -5.20
CA ALA A 78 3.50 -11.62 -5.14
C ALA A 78 2.45 -12.41 -4.33
N GLN A 79 2.81 -13.24 -3.37
CA GLN A 79 1.87 -14.06 -2.62
C GLN A 79 1.26 -13.38 -1.38
N GLU A 80 1.90 -12.33 -0.87
CA GLU A 80 1.44 -11.56 0.29
C GLU A 80 0.62 -10.32 -0.15
N SER A 81 0.92 -9.13 0.33
CA SER A 81 0.12 -7.91 0.09
C SER A 81 -0.04 -7.55 -1.39
N SER A 82 0.89 -7.93 -2.26
CA SER A 82 0.82 -7.67 -3.71
C SER A 82 -0.17 -8.59 -4.44
N ASN A 83 -0.55 -9.74 -3.87
CA ASN A 83 -1.49 -10.66 -4.51
C ASN A 83 -2.84 -9.98 -4.80
N GLY A 84 -3.42 -10.22 -5.98
CA GLY A 84 -4.67 -9.60 -6.42
C GLY A 84 -5.85 -9.79 -5.47
N PHE A 85 -5.91 -10.90 -4.75
CA PHE A 85 -6.94 -11.20 -3.75
C PHE A 85 -6.65 -10.62 -2.35
N ASN A 86 -5.46 -10.08 -2.11
CA ASN A 86 -5.05 -9.57 -0.82
C ASN A 86 -5.19 -8.05 -0.67
N ASN A 87 -5.65 -7.36 -1.71
CA ASN A 87 -5.84 -5.90 -1.74
C ASN A 87 -7.05 -5.51 -2.61
N ALA A 88 -7.47 -4.25 -2.51
CA ALA A 88 -8.59 -3.72 -3.28
C ALA A 88 -8.25 -3.36 -4.73
N GLY A 89 -6.99 -3.41 -5.14
CA GLY A 89 -6.55 -3.07 -6.49
C GLY A 89 -6.88 -1.66 -6.95
N THR A 90 -6.97 -0.74 -6.04
CA THR A 90 -7.30 0.65 -6.37
C THR A 90 -6.10 1.36 -6.94
N GLY A 91 -6.23 1.93 -8.14
CA GLY A 91 -5.32 2.93 -8.65
C GLY A 91 -5.53 4.25 -7.92
N HIS A 92 -4.93 4.39 -6.73
CA HIS A 92 -5.18 5.52 -5.83
C HIS A 92 -4.80 6.85 -6.47
N SER A 93 -5.81 7.56 -6.97
CA SER A 93 -5.67 8.86 -7.65
C SER A 93 -6.24 10.02 -6.83
N GLY A 94 -6.59 9.80 -5.56
CA GLY A 94 -7.19 10.81 -4.70
C GLY A 94 -8.62 11.19 -5.07
N PHE A 95 -9.25 10.52 -6.04
CA PHE A 95 -10.55 10.92 -6.58
C PHE A 95 -11.69 10.66 -5.60
N MET A 96 -11.73 9.49 -4.99
CA MET A 96 -12.85 9.02 -4.17
C MET A 96 -12.51 8.86 -2.68
N GLU A 97 -11.24 8.83 -2.31
CA GLU A 97 -10.80 8.61 -0.93
C GLU A 97 -11.01 9.88 -0.09
N MET A 98 -12.16 9.94 0.59
CA MET A 98 -12.56 11.13 1.36
C MET A 98 -11.67 11.42 2.57
N ASN A 99 -10.94 10.43 3.07
CA ASN A 99 -9.94 10.58 4.12
C ASN A 99 -8.62 11.25 3.66
N TYR A 100 -8.48 11.55 2.38
CA TYR A 100 -7.38 12.38 1.86
C TYR A 100 -7.73 13.86 1.86
N THR A 101 -8.92 14.21 2.32
CA THR A 101 -9.36 15.59 2.47
C THR A 101 -9.88 15.81 3.89
N SER A 102 -9.63 16.98 4.44
CA SER A 102 -10.09 17.35 5.79
C SER A 102 -10.65 18.77 5.78
N GLU A 103 -11.71 18.99 6.56
CA GLU A 103 -12.26 20.33 6.75
C GLU A 103 -11.66 20.93 8.03
N LYS A 104 -11.03 22.12 7.89
CA LYS A 104 -10.50 22.91 8.99
C LYS A 104 -10.95 24.35 8.81
N ASP A 105 -11.55 24.92 9.84
CA ASP A 105 -12.02 26.33 9.85
C ASP A 105 -12.89 26.68 8.63
N GLY A 106 -13.78 25.76 8.22
CA GLY A 106 -14.66 25.91 7.08
C GLY A 106 -13.99 25.78 5.70
N LYS A 107 -12.68 25.50 5.66
CA LYS A 107 -11.93 25.27 4.42
C LYS A 107 -11.60 23.81 4.24
N MET A 108 -11.76 23.32 3.01
CA MET A 108 -11.39 21.96 2.65
C MET A 108 -9.91 21.89 2.23
N ASP A 109 -9.11 21.15 3.01
CA ASP A 109 -7.72 20.83 2.65
C ASP A 109 -7.69 19.59 1.74
N ILE A 110 -7.19 19.76 0.52
CA ILE A 110 -7.06 18.72 -0.51
C ILE A 110 -5.59 18.31 -0.78
N THR A 111 -4.64 18.86 -0.02
CA THR A 111 -3.19 18.68 -0.26
C THR A 111 -2.78 17.21 -0.36
N LYS A 112 -3.30 16.37 0.53
CA LYS A 112 -3.00 14.94 0.52
C LYS A 112 -3.59 14.23 -0.71
N ALA A 113 -4.81 14.62 -1.14
CA ALA A 113 -5.42 14.05 -2.34
C ALA A 113 -4.62 14.41 -3.59
N VAL A 114 -4.19 15.67 -3.73
CA VAL A 114 -3.32 16.13 -4.83
C VAL A 114 -2.01 15.34 -4.87
N LYS A 115 -1.32 15.23 -3.72
CA LYS A 115 -0.04 14.49 -3.63
C LYS A 115 -0.18 13.03 -4.05
N VAL A 116 -1.22 12.34 -3.60
CA VAL A 116 -1.46 10.93 -3.97
C VAL A 116 -1.79 10.81 -5.46
N ALA A 117 -2.55 11.75 -6.01
CA ALA A 117 -2.85 11.79 -7.44
C ALA A 117 -1.58 11.93 -8.28
N GLU A 118 -0.68 12.84 -7.94
CA GLU A 118 0.61 13.00 -8.62
C GLU A 118 1.48 11.74 -8.55
N GLN A 119 1.55 11.11 -7.37
CA GLN A 119 2.28 9.85 -7.19
C GLN A 119 1.76 8.73 -8.08
N PHE A 120 0.44 8.68 -8.29
CA PHE A 120 -0.17 7.69 -9.18
C PHE A 120 0.08 8.03 -10.67
N GLU A 121 0.15 9.32 -11.05
CA GLU A 121 0.56 9.70 -12.42
C GLU A 121 2.01 9.25 -12.71
N VAL A 122 2.92 9.33 -11.72
CA VAL A 122 4.28 8.75 -11.84
C VAL A 122 4.22 7.24 -12.07
N ALA A 123 3.36 6.53 -11.31
CA ALA A 123 3.21 5.08 -11.47
C ALA A 123 2.72 4.70 -12.88
N LYS A 124 1.73 5.41 -13.42
CA LYS A 124 1.25 5.18 -14.78
C LYS A 124 2.34 5.44 -15.85
N GLN A 125 3.18 6.45 -15.66
CA GLN A 125 4.30 6.73 -16.55
C GLN A 125 5.31 5.59 -16.54
N PHE A 126 5.71 5.12 -15.36
CA PHE A 126 6.60 3.97 -15.22
C PHE A 126 6.03 2.72 -15.91
N TRP A 127 4.77 2.37 -15.63
CA TRP A 127 4.15 1.21 -16.29
C TRP A 127 4.01 1.39 -17.78
N SER A 128 3.71 2.59 -18.26
CA SER A 128 3.66 2.90 -19.71
C SER A 128 5.01 2.75 -20.39
N TYR A 129 6.09 3.17 -19.72
CA TYR A 129 7.44 2.95 -20.19
C TYR A 129 7.73 1.44 -20.27
N GLN A 130 7.45 0.69 -19.20
CA GLN A 130 7.69 -0.75 -19.17
C GLN A 130 6.85 -1.55 -20.19
N VAL A 131 5.65 -1.09 -20.53
CA VAL A 131 4.87 -1.67 -21.64
C VAL A 131 5.55 -1.43 -22.99
N LYS A 132 6.08 -0.22 -23.23
CA LYS A 132 6.78 0.10 -24.48
C LYS A 132 8.08 -0.68 -24.65
N GLU A 133 8.81 -0.91 -23.55
CA GLU A 133 10.03 -1.71 -23.54
C GLU A 133 9.76 -3.24 -23.58
N GLY A 134 8.48 -3.66 -23.60
CA GLY A 134 8.11 -5.07 -23.62
C GLY A 134 8.38 -5.83 -22.31
N VAL A 135 8.61 -5.11 -21.23
CA VAL A 135 8.77 -5.66 -19.88
C VAL A 135 7.42 -6.05 -19.29
N LEU A 136 6.43 -5.18 -19.39
CA LEU A 136 5.04 -5.46 -19.10
C LEU A 136 4.29 -5.82 -20.38
N GLY A 137 3.46 -6.85 -20.32
CA GLY A 137 2.63 -7.30 -21.44
C GLY A 137 1.41 -6.43 -21.68
N GLN A 138 0.34 -7.05 -22.19
CA GLN A 138 -0.90 -6.34 -22.51
C GLN A 138 -1.48 -5.66 -21.26
N PRO A 139 -1.80 -4.36 -21.32
CA PRO A 139 -2.25 -3.57 -20.16
C PRO A 139 -3.46 -4.16 -19.42
N ASN A 140 -4.45 -4.70 -20.14
CA ASN A 140 -5.65 -5.30 -19.52
C ASN A 140 -5.36 -6.52 -18.63
N SER A 141 -4.15 -7.09 -18.69
CA SER A 141 -3.71 -8.14 -17.77
C SER A 141 -3.39 -7.63 -16.37
N PHE A 142 -3.17 -6.31 -16.22
CA PHE A 142 -2.77 -5.74 -14.93
C PHE A 142 -3.44 -4.40 -14.56
N ILE A 143 -3.96 -3.63 -15.54
CA ILE A 143 -4.67 -2.38 -15.29
C ILE A 143 -5.90 -2.27 -16.19
N ASN A 144 -7.04 -1.88 -15.62
CA ASN A 144 -8.30 -1.79 -16.34
C ASN A 144 -9.00 -0.47 -16.02
N PRO A 145 -9.66 0.18 -16.99
CA PRO A 145 -10.42 1.40 -16.74
C PRO A 145 -11.67 1.07 -15.90
N VAL A 146 -11.73 1.64 -14.70
CA VAL A 146 -12.86 1.49 -13.76
C VAL A 146 -13.13 2.86 -13.16
N PRO A 147 -14.32 3.47 -13.36
CA PRO A 147 -14.66 4.75 -12.76
C PRO A 147 -14.54 4.73 -11.24
N HIS A 148 -14.07 5.84 -10.67
CA HIS A 148 -13.98 6.06 -9.23
C HIS A 148 -15.11 6.97 -8.77
N ILE A 149 -15.85 6.54 -7.76
CA ILE A 149 -17.02 7.23 -7.23
C ILE A 149 -16.86 7.39 -5.71
N ALA A 150 -16.98 8.62 -5.20
CA ALA A 150 -17.28 8.84 -3.80
C ALA A 150 -18.79 8.90 -3.63
N PHE A 151 -19.37 8.14 -2.71
CA PHE A 151 -20.80 8.06 -2.47
C PHE A 151 -21.12 8.25 -0.99
N VAL A 152 -22.05 9.11 -0.70
CA VAL A 152 -22.51 9.42 0.66
C VAL A 152 -24.02 9.56 0.74
N TRP A 153 -24.54 9.52 1.97
CA TRP A 153 -25.95 9.76 2.28
C TRP A 153 -26.10 10.55 3.58
N GLY A 154 -27.30 11.12 3.78
CA GLY A 154 -27.66 11.87 4.97
C GLY A 154 -26.77 13.11 5.17
N ASP A 155 -26.31 13.33 6.39
CA ASP A 155 -25.53 14.53 6.77
C ASP A 155 -24.18 14.66 6.06
N ASN A 156 -23.67 13.55 5.45
CA ASN A 156 -22.43 13.57 4.71
C ASN A 156 -22.51 14.23 3.33
N VAL A 157 -23.72 14.52 2.83
CA VAL A 157 -23.95 15.16 1.53
C VAL A 157 -23.24 16.51 1.46
N ASN A 158 -23.44 17.38 2.47
CA ASN A 158 -22.78 18.68 2.54
C ASN A 158 -21.24 18.60 2.56
N PHE A 159 -20.68 17.60 3.23
CA PHE A 159 -19.23 17.38 3.19
C PHE A 159 -18.74 17.05 1.78
N LEU A 160 -19.45 16.19 1.06
CA LEU A 160 -19.04 15.80 -0.28
C LEU A 160 -19.17 16.95 -1.29
N GLU A 161 -20.19 17.79 -1.16
CA GLU A 161 -20.36 19.00 -1.96
C GLU A 161 -19.18 19.97 -1.76
N LYS A 162 -18.84 20.30 -0.50
CA LYS A 162 -17.70 21.16 -0.17
C LYS A 162 -16.38 20.57 -0.70
N ARG A 163 -16.22 19.25 -0.57
CA ARG A 163 -15.04 18.53 -1.10
C ARG A 163 -14.96 18.68 -2.62
N TYR A 164 -16.04 18.44 -3.34
CA TYR A 164 -16.13 18.61 -4.79
C TYR A 164 -15.74 20.04 -5.20
N ALA A 165 -16.37 21.06 -4.58
CA ALA A 165 -16.11 22.46 -4.88
C ALA A 165 -14.65 22.89 -4.66
N ALA A 166 -13.94 22.23 -3.73
CA ALA A 166 -12.51 22.45 -3.54
C ALA A 166 -11.65 21.71 -4.58
N MET A 167 -12.00 20.45 -4.88
CA MET A 167 -11.19 19.59 -5.74
C MET A 167 -11.20 20.04 -7.19
N VAL A 168 -12.35 20.42 -7.75
CA VAL A 168 -12.45 20.83 -9.17
C VAL A 168 -11.63 22.06 -9.55
N LYS A 169 -11.16 22.83 -8.55
CA LYS A 169 -10.24 23.96 -8.77
C LYS A 169 -8.80 23.54 -9.06
N ASN A 170 -8.46 22.27 -8.81
CA ASN A 170 -7.12 21.76 -9.07
C ASN A 170 -7.11 20.90 -10.33
N PRO A 171 -6.15 21.09 -11.27
CA PRO A 171 -6.07 20.37 -12.52
C PRO A 171 -6.06 18.85 -12.37
N MET A 172 -5.54 18.33 -11.26
CA MET A 172 -5.50 16.88 -10.99
C MET A 172 -6.90 16.23 -10.97
N PHE A 173 -7.95 16.97 -10.61
CA PHE A 173 -9.32 16.50 -10.49
C PHE A 173 -10.24 16.99 -11.61
N TYR A 174 -9.63 17.46 -12.67
CA TYR A 174 -10.32 17.90 -13.86
C TYR A 174 -11.24 16.81 -14.43
N GLY A 175 -12.48 17.18 -14.82
CA GLY A 175 -13.51 16.25 -15.30
C GLY A 175 -14.26 15.51 -14.20
N MET A 176 -14.07 15.88 -12.92
CA MET A 176 -14.88 15.36 -11.82
C MET A 176 -16.32 15.86 -11.94
N LYS A 177 -17.28 14.95 -11.79
CA LYS A 177 -18.71 15.22 -11.79
C LYS A 177 -19.25 15.12 -10.36
N PHE A 178 -20.30 15.88 -10.06
CA PHE A 178 -21.05 15.81 -8.81
C PHE A 178 -22.55 15.71 -9.11
N SER A 179 -23.25 14.91 -8.33
CA SER A 179 -24.71 14.80 -8.44
C SER A 179 -25.34 14.48 -7.08
N GLU A 180 -26.50 15.07 -6.84
CA GLU A 180 -27.48 14.69 -5.80
C GLU A 180 -28.72 14.05 -6.42
N ASN A 181 -28.77 13.91 -7.75
CA ASN A 181 -29.89 13.30 -8.44
C ASN A 181 -29.81 11.76 -8.35
N PRO A 182 -30.75 11.09 -7.64
CA PRO A 182 -30.76 9.64 -7.50
C PRO A 182 -30.79 8.88 -8.83
N ALA A 183 -31.46 9.41 -9.85
CA ALA A 183 -31.55 8.77 -11.16
C ALA A 183 -30.22 8.80 -11.91
N GLU A 184 -29.47 9.89 -11.81
CA GLU A 184 -28.12 9.99 -12.38
C GLU A 184 -27.12 9.10 -11.62
N ILE A 185 -27.14 9.14 -10.27
CA ILE A 185 -26.28 8.28 -9.44
C ILE A 185 -26.58 6.80 -9.73
N LYS A 186 -27.84 6.42 -9.97
CA LYS A 186 -28.21 5.07 -10.37
C LYS A 186 -27.59 4.65 -11.70
N GLN A 187 -27.45 5.56 -12.67
CA GLN A 187 -26.73 5.27 -13.92
C GLN A 187 -25.23 5.07 -13.69
N TRP A 188 -24.67 5.76 -12.70
CA TRP A 188 -23.25 5.65 -12.37
C TRP A 188 -22.88 4.38 -11.62
N ALA A 189 -23.74 3.98 -10.66
CA ALA A 189 -23.53 2.85 -9.76
C ALA A 189 -24.89 2.18 -9.41
N PRO A 190 -25.46 1.36 -10.31
CA PRO A 190 -26.79 0.78 -10.11
C PRO A 190 -26.96 0.05 -8.78
N LEU A 191 -25.97 -0.75 -8.35
CA LEU A 191 -26.08 -1.56 -7.14
C LEU A 191 -26.27 -0.71 -5.88
N VAL A 192 -25.64 0.47 -5.79
CA VAL A 192 -25.77 1.31 -4.59
C VAL A 192 -27.10 2.06 -4.53
N MET A 193 -27.84 2.10 -5.62
CA MET A 193 -29.14 2.80 -5.70
C MET A 193 -30.33 1.84 -5.76
N ASN A 194 -30.15 0.60 -6.23
CA ASN A 194 -31.24 -0.38 -6.27
C ASN A 194 -31.67 -0.76 -4.84
N GLY A 195 -32.98 -0.73 -4.59
CA GLY A 195 -33.58 -1.00 -3.27
C GLY A 195 -33.35 0.10 -2.22
N ARG A 196 -32.75 1.23 -2.58
CA ARG A 196 -32.52 2.36 -1.66
C ARG A 196 -33.80 3.15 -1.43
N ASP A 197 -34.01 3.58 -0.17
CA ASP A 197 -35.11 4.44 0.20
C ASP A 197 -35.08 5.76 -0.61
N ALA A 198 -36.17 6.06 -1.31
CA ALA A 198 -36.29 7.26 -2.14
C ALA A 198 -36.24 8.57 -1.32
N ALA A 199 -36.57 8.53 -0.02
CA ALA A 199 -36.50 9.69 0.87
C ALA A 199 -35.08 9.96 1.39
N GLN A 200 -34.14 9.02 1.22
CA GLN A 200 -32.77 9.18 1.69
C GLN A 200 -32.01 10.17 0.80
N LYS A 201 -31.54 11.28 1.38
CA LYS A 201 -30.62 12.19 0.68
C LYS A 201 -29.34 11.46 0.33
N VAL A 202 -28.89 11.57 -0.92
CA VAL A 202 -27.67 10.96 -1.44
C VAL A 202 -26.87 11.98 -2.25
N ALA A 203 -25.57 11.81 -2.29
CA ALA A 203 -24.70 12.52 -3.23
C ALA A 203 -23.53 11.63 -3.68
N ALA A 204 -23.05 11.88 -4.89
CA ALA A 204 -21.88 11.20 -5.42
C ALA A 204 -20.99 12.15 -6.21
N THR A 205 -19.68 11.89 -6.17
CA THR A 205 -18.74 12.41 -7.18
C THR A 205 -18.27 11.26 -8.05
N ARG A 206 -17.98 11.53 -9.33
CA ARG A 206 -17.51 10.53 -10.30
C ARG A 206 -16.32 11.04 -11.10
N MET A 207 -15.30 10.19 -11.22
CA MET A 207 -14.18 10.35 -12.14
C MET A 207 -14.15 9.16 -13.09
N ASP A 208 -14.35 9.42 -14.38
CA ASP A 208 -14.39 8.37 -15.41
C ASP A 208 -13.00 7.77 -15.71
N VAL A 209 -11.92 8.49 -15.39
CA VAL A 209 -10.53 8.10 -15.63
C VAL A 209 -9.91 7.25 -14.50
N GLY A 210 -10.72 6.72 -13.59
CA GLY A 210 -10.27 5.79 -12.55
C GLY A 210 -9.81 4.44 -13.11
N SER A 211 -9.12 3.65 -12.29
CA SER A 211 -8.60 2.35 -12.69
C SER A 211 -8.62 1.31 -11.56
N ASP A 212 -8.76 0.04 -11.96
CA ASP A 212 -8.45 -1.14 -11.15
C ASP A 212 -7.10 -1.70 -11.57
N VAL A 213 -6.28 -2.12 -10.60
CA VAL A 213 -4.90 -2.60 -10.84
C VAL A 213 -4.69 -3.96 -10.16
N ASN A 214 -4.18 -4.93 -10.92
CA ASN A 214 -3.69 -6.21 -10.40
C ASN A 214 -2.19 -6.11 -10.12
N TYR A 215 -1.84 -5.71 -8.90
CA TYR A 215 -0.44 -5.57 -8.48
C TYR A 215 0.33 -6.89 -8.48
N GLY A 216 -0.37 -8.00 -8.29
CA GLY A 216 0.21 -9.34 -8.40
C GLY A 216 0.71 -9.62 -9.82
N SER A 217 -0.10 -9.29 -10.82
CA SER A 217 0.27 -9.42 -12.23
C SER A 217 1.47 -8.53 -12.58
N ILE A 218 1.46 -7.24 -12.19
CA ILE A 218 2.61 -6.34 -12.40
C ILE A 218 3.87 -6.94 -11.76
N THR A 219 3.80 -7.35 -10.49
CA THR A 219 4.94 -7.89 -9.76
C THR A 219 5.54 -9.10 -10.47
N THR A 220 4.69 -10.04 -10.89
CA THR A 220 5.12 -11.26 -11.57
C THR A 220 5.78 -10.95 -12.90
N GLN A 221 5.17 -10.07 -13.72
CA GLN A 221 5.70 -9.71 -15.03
C GLN A 221 7.06 -9.00 -14.92
N LEU A 222 7.21 -8.05 -13.99
CA LEU A 222 8.48 -7.37 -13.75
C LEU A 222 9.58 -8.37 -13.33
N VAL A 223 9.28 -9.26 -12.38
CA VAL A 223 10.25 -10.25 -11.92
C VAL A 223 10.56 -11.28 -12.99
N ASP A 224 9.58 -11.72 -13.78
CA ASP A 224 9.82 -12.66 -14.90
C ASP A 224 10.68 -12.03 -16.01
N HIS A 225 10.60 -10.71 -16.21
CA HIS A 225 11.53 -10.01 -17.09
C HIS A 225 12.95 -9.98 -16.48
N LEU A 226 13.09 -9.62 -15.21
CA LEU A 226 14.38 -9.59 -14.52
C LEU A 226 15.09 -10.97 -14.55
N LYS A 227 14.36 -12.06 -14.37
CA LYS A 227 14.90 -13.42 -14.43
C LYS A 227 15.52 -13.82 -15.78
N LYS A 228 15.22 -13.11 -16.85
CA LYS A 228 15.83 -13.33 -18.18
C LYS A 228 17.24 -12.74 -18.27
N GLN A 229 17.62 -11.87 -17.34
CA GLN A 229 18.93 -11.22 -17.31
C GLN A 229 19.95 -12.09 -16.58
N SER A 230 21.15 -12.22 -17.13
CA SER A 230 22.23 -13.07 -16.58
C SER A 230 22.77 -12.59 -15.23
N ASN A 231 22.61 -11.31 -14.93
CA ASN A 231 23.06 -10.66 -13.71
C ASN A 231 22.01 -10.57 -12.59
N PHE A 232 20.79 -11.09 -12.85
CA PHE A 232 19.73 -11.16 -11.84
C PHE A 232 19.48 -12.61 -11.40
N GLN A 233 19.34 -12.84 -10.10
CA GLN A 233 18.97 -14.13 -9.55
C GLN A 233 17.86 -14.01 -8.52
N LEU A 234 16.77 -14.76 -8.71
CA LEU A 234 15.70 -14.97 -7.75
C LEU A 234 15.87 -16.31 -7.03
N GLN A 235 15.77 -16.28 -5.69
CA GLN A 235 15.63 -17.49 -4.89
C GLN A 235 14.32 -17.44 -4.11
N THR A 236 13.38 -18.28 -4.47
CA THR A 236 12.12 -18.51 -3.75
C THR A 236 12.30 -19.57 -2.66
N SER A 237 11.29 -19.77 -1.81
CA SER A 237 11.37 -20.65 -0.63
C SER A 237 12.61 -20.37 0.21
N THR A 238 13.04 -19.10 0.29
CA THR A 238 14.28 -18.68 0.92
C THR A 238 14.03 -17.53 1.89
N GLU A 239 14.15 -17.82 3.18
CA GLU A 239 13.93 -16.85 4.25
C GLU A 239 15.25 -16.17 4.63
N VAL A 240 15.27 -14.83 4.57
CA VAL A 240 16.37 -14.04 5.13
C VAL A 240 16.30 -14.11 6.65
N THR A 241 17.39 -14.59 7.25
CA THR A 241 17.49 -14.87 8.69
C THR A 241 18.41 -13.93 9.44
N GLY A 242 19.20 -13.11 8.71
CA GLY A 242 20.11 -12.14 9.30
C GLY A 242 20.61 -11.12 8.29
N ILE A 243 20.87 -9.91 8.77
CA ILE A 243 21.49 -8.81 8.02
C ILE A 243 22.50 -8.15 8.95
N SER A 244 23.77 -8.14 8.59
CA SER A 244 24.84 -7.59 9.43
C SER A 244 25.88 -6.86 8.61
N GLN A 245 26.43 -5.77 9.15
CA GLN A 245 27.49 -5.00 8.50
C GLN A 245 28.86 -5.65 8.74
N ASN A 246 29.67 -5.71 7.70
CA ASN A 246 31.05 -6.17 7.73
C ASN A 246 32.00 -5.03 8.06
N ASP A 247 33.26 -5.36 8.40
CA ASP A 247 34.26 -4.36 8.76
C ASP A 247 34.70 -3.50 7.54
N ASP A 248 34.55 -4.02 6.32
CA ASP A 248 34.76 -3.30 5.05
C ASP A 248 33.55 -2.49 4.58
N LYS A 249 32.55 -2.28 5.46
CA LYS A 249 31.28 -1.56 5.23
C LYS A 249 30.31 -2.21 4.23
N THR A 250 30.65 -3.36 3.65
CA THR A 250 29.67 -4.17 2.95
C THR A 250 28.69 -4.83 3.94
N TRP A 251 27.63 -5.44 3.42
CA TRP A 251 26.64 -6.12 4.23
C TRP A 251 26.61 -7.61 3.92
N THR A 252 26.42 -8.42 4.94
CA THR A 252 26.15 -9.85 4.81
C THR A 252 24.68 -10.10 5.05
N VAL A 253 24.03 -10.72 4.08
CA VAL A 253 22.63 -11.18 4.17
C VAL A 253 22.65 -12.70 4.30
N ALA A 254 22.28 -13.19 5.48
CA ALA A 254 22.13 -14.62 5.77
C ALA A 254 20.74 -15.09 5.42
N PHE A 255 20.63 -16.28 4.85
CA PHE A 255 19.35 -16.86 4.48
C PHE A 255 19.29 -18.37 4.69
N LYS A 256 18.08 -18.90 4.74
CA LYS A 256 17.79 -20.32 4.86
C LYS A 256 16.84 -20.72 3.74
N ASN A 257 17.24 -21.72 2.97
CA ASN A 257 16.32 -22.38 2.03
C ASN A 257 15.34 -23.23 2.84
N LEU A 258 14.04 -22.94 2.72
CA LEU A 258 13.00 -23.59 3.51
C LEU A 258 12.67 -25.01 3.04
N THR A 259 13.00 -25.33 1.79
CA THR A 259 12.78 -26.67 1.23
C THR A 259 13.88 -27.65 1.66
N THR A 260 15.15 -27.20 1.60
CA THR A 260 16.31 -28.07 1.90
C THR A 260 16.80 -27.92 3.34
N GLY A 261 16.39 -26.86 4.04
CA GLY A 261 16.90 -26.52 5.38
C GLY A 261 18.31 -25.96 5.38
N LYS A 262 19.00 -25.86 4.23
CA LYS A 262 20.35 -25.33 4.14
C LYS A 262 20.39 -23.83 4.43
N THR A 263 21.41 -23.41 5.18
CA THR A 263 21.72 -22.00 5.44
C THR A 263 22.91 -21.57 4.59
N ASP A 264 22.87 -20.33 4.11
CA ASP A 264 23.95 -19.73 3.33
C ASP A 264 23.88 -18.21 3.50
N HIS A 265 24.79 -17.47 2.87
CA HIS A 265 24.84 -16.02 2.92
C HIS A 265 25.36 -15.42 1.61
N VAL A 266 25.16 -14.12 1.46
CA VAL A 266 25.69 -13.33 0.34
C VAL A 266 26.23 -12.02 0.88
N LYS A 267 27.35 -11.57 0.34
CA LYS A 267 27.97 -10.27 0.62
C LYS A 267 27.50 -9.26 -0.43
N THR A 268 27.10 -8.07 0.00
CA THR A 268 26.49 -7.06 -0.90
C THR A 268 26.87 -5.63 -0.50
N ARG A 269 26.79 -4.71 -1.45
CA ARG A 269 26.96 -3.26 -1.22
C ARG A 269 25.67 -2.59 -0.77
N PHE A 270 24.52 -3.04 -1.27
CA PHE A 270 23.23 -2.44 -0.99
C PHE A 270 22.19 -3.50 -0.62
N VAL A 271 21.35 -3.19 0.38
CA VAL A 271 20.24 -4.03 0.84
C VAL A 271 18.94 -3.24 0.83
N PHE A 272 17.94 -3.73 0.11
CA PHE A 272 16.58 -3.25 0.23
C PHE A 272 15.69 -4.26 0.97
N ILE A 273 15.08 -3.84 2.07
CA ILE A 273 14.14 -4.64 2.86
C ILE A 273 12.71 -4.32 2.41
N GLY A 274 12.25 -5.03 1.38
CA GLY A 274 10.91 -4.95 0.79
C GLY A 274 9.95 -6.04 1.27
N ALA A 275 10.13 -6.53 2.51
CA ALA A 275 9.47 -7.71 3.05
C ALA A 275 8.06 -7.44 3.64
N GLY A 276 7.38 -6.37 3.20
CA GLY A 276 6.05 -6.01 3.70
C GLY A 276 6.02 -5.88 5.22
N GLY A 277 5.06 -6.51 5.89
CA GLY A 277 4.96 -6.44 7.35
C GLY A 277 6.18 -6.96 8.11
N ALA A 278 6.95 -7.89 7.53
CA ALA A 278 8.17 -8.41 8.16
C ALA A 278 9.36 -7.44 8.11
N ALA A 279 9.25 -6.33 7.35
CA ALA A 279 10.35 -5.38 7.17
C ALA A 279 10.86 -4.77 8.49
N VAL A 280 9.97 -4.46 9.43
CA VAL A 280 10.36 -3.93 10.76
C VAL A 280 11.29 -4.90 11.50
N LYS A 281 10.95 -6.20 11.51
CA LYS A 281 11.75 -7.23 12.16
C LYS A 281 13.13 -7.39 11.51
N LEU A 282 13.19 -7.41 10.18
CA LEU A 282 14.44 -7.50 9.42
C LEU A 282 15.29 -6.26 9.62
N LEU A 283 14.67 -5.08 9.64
CA LEU A 283 15.37 -3.83 9.93
C LEU A 283 15.98 -3.83 11.33
N GLN A 284 15.28 -4.33 12.35
CA GLN A 284 15.83 -4.47 13.71
C GLN A 284 17.07 -5.40 13.74
N MET A 285 17.11 -6.43 12.89
CA MET A 285 18.22 -7.37 12.80
C MET A 285 19.51 -6.71 12.31
N THR A 286 19.44 -5.60 11.58
CA THR A 286 20.63 -4.88 11.08
C THR A 286 21.51 -4.31 12.21
N GLY A 287 20.92 -4.08 13.39
CA GLY A 287 21.60 -3.46 14.52
C GLY A 287 21.80 -1.95 14.39
N LEU A 288 21.37 -1.33 13.30
CA LEU A 288 21.46 0.11 13.08
C LEU A 288 20.76 0.87 14.22
N PRO A 289 21.41 1.92 14.78
CA PRO A 289 20.82 2.72 15.86
C PRO A 289 19.45 3.29 15.51
N GLU A 290 19.30 3.77 14.28
CA GLU A 290 18.07 4.39 13.75
C GLU A 290 16.93 3.38 13.63
N ALA A 291 17.22 2.08 13.44
CA ALA A 291 16.23 1.02 13.38
C ALA A 291 15.50 0.79 14.71
N LYS A 292 16.13 1.17 15.84
CA LYS A 292 15.58 0.95 17.19
C LYS A 292 14.33 1.79 17.49
N GLN A 293 14.10 2.85 16.72
CA GLN A 293 12.95 3.75 16.91
C GLN A 293 11.63 3.20 16.35
N TYR A 294 11.67 2.09 15.60
CA TYR A 294 10.51 1.53 14.92
C TYR A 294 9.92 0.33 15.64
N ALA A 295 8.60 0.27 15.66
CA ALA A 295 7.80 -0.90 16.01
C ALA A 295 6.70 -1.12 14.99
N GLY A 296 6.11 -2.31 14.97
CA GLY A 296 5.02 -2.64 14.08
C GLY A 296 3.78 -3.06 14.86
N PHE A 297 2.61 -2.60 14.42
CA PHE A 297 1.31 -3.03 14.91
C PHE A 297 0.54 -3.69 13.76
N PRO A 298 0.35 -5.03 13.77
CA PRO A 298 -0.30 -5.74 12.68
C PRO A 298 -1.82 -5.58 12.73
N VAL A 299 -2.41 -5.33 11.57
CA VAL A 299 -3.86 -5.28 11.36
C VAL A 299 -4.17 -6.13 10.13
N GLY A 300 -5.01 -7.14 10.29
CA GLY A 300 -5.54 -7.90 9.17
C GLY A 300 -6.72 -7.19 8.53
N GLY A 301 -7.13 -7.68 7.37
CA GLY A 301 -8.34 -7.23 6.70
C GLY A 301 -9.09 -8.40 6.09
N VAL A 302 -10.42 -8.34 6.08
CA VAL A 302 -11.26 -9.26 5.32
C VAL A 302 -12.21 -8.47 4.43
N PHE A 303 -12.59 -9.09 3.33
CA PHE A 303 -13.57 -8.58 2.38
C PHE A 303 -14.70 -9.59 2.21
N LEU A 304 -15.91 -9.10 1.98
CA LEU A 304 -16.93 -9.85 1.28
C LEU A 304 -16.60 -9.82 -0.21
N MET A 305 -16.64 -10.96 -0.89
CA MET A 305 -16.29 -11.07 -2.31
C MET A 305 -17.33 -11.91 -3.04
N THR A 306 -17.64 -11.52 -4.27
CA THR A 306 -18.49 -12.29 -5.18
C THR A 306 -17.91 -12.31 -6.59
N ASP A 307 -18.17 -13.39 -7.30
CA ASP A 307 -17.99 -13.54 -8.75
C ASP A 307 -19.28 -13.97 -9.44
N ASN A 308 -20.43 -13.85 -8.73
CA ASN A 308 -21.74 -14.09 -9.32
C ASN A 308 -22.00 -13.09 -10.46
N PRO A 309 -22.25 -13.54 -11.71
CA PRO A 309 -22.51 -12.66 -12.85
C PRO A 309 -23.63 -11.64 -12.61
N LYS A 310 -24.70 -12.02 -11.89
CA LYS A 310 -25.81 -11.11 -11.55
C LYS A 310 -25.35 -9.87 -10.78
N VAL A 311 -24.31 -9.99 -9.97
CA VAL A 311 -23.72 -8.88 -9.20
C VAL A 311 -22.62 -8.20 -10.00
N THR A 312 -21.70 -8.98 -10.58
CA THR A 312 -20.52 -8.43 -11.24
C THR A 312 -20.86 -7.67 -12.52
N GLU A 313 -21.86 -8.10 -13.29
CA GLU A 313 -22.31 -7.37 -14.49
C GLU A 313 -23.00 -6.05 -14.13
N GLY A 314 -23.74 -6.03 -13.02
CA GLY A 314 -24.42 -4.84 -12.51
C GLY A 314 -23.52 -3.79 -11.86
N HIS A 315 -22.22 -4.09 -11.65
CA HIS A 315 -21.27 -3.17 -11.01
C HIS A 315 -20.03 -2.95 -11.87
N THR A 316 -19.74 -1.68 -12.19
CA THR A 316 -18.65 -1.32 -13.11
C THR A 316 -17.76 -0.21 -12.56
N ALA A 317 -17.83 0.09 -11.27
CA ALA A 317 -17.13 1.18 -10.63
C ALA A 317 -16.41 0.72 -9.34
N LYS A 318 -15.56 1.58 -8.81
CA LYS A 318 -15.12 1.55 -7.41
C LYS A 318 -15.89 2.64 -6.67
N VAL A 319 -16.63 2.27 -5.62
CA VAL A 319 -17.49 3.19 -4.87
C VAL A 319 -17.05 3.23 -3.41
N TYR A 320 -16.53 4.37 -3.00
CA TYR A 320 -16.03 4.60 -1.63
C TYR A 320 -17.01 5.45 -0.83
N GLY A 321 -17.29 5.00 0.39
CA GLY A 321 -18.02 5.77 1.37
C GLY A 321 -17.12 6.68 2.21
N ARG A 322 -17.71 7.30 3.21
CA ARG A 322 -16.99 8.04 4.24
C ARG A 322 -16.73 7.13 5.44
N ALA A 323 -15.52 7.20 5.99
CA ALA A 323 -15.18 6.49 7.22
C ALA A 323 -16.02 7.02 8.40
N GLU A 324 -16.38 6.13 9.31
CA GLU A 324 -16.97 6.53 10.59
C GLU A 324 -15.95 7.33 11.44
N LEU A 325 -16.44 8.17 12.33
CA LEU A 325 -15.59 8.91 13.27
C LEU A 325 -14.72 7.93 14.08
N GLY A 326 -13.42 8.17 14.13
CA GLY A 326 -12.46 7.33 14.85
C GLY A 326 -11.96 6.12 14.04
N ALA A 327 -12.54 5.81 12.88
CA ALA A 327 -12.05 4.74 12.01
C ALA A 327 -10.70 5.13 11.38
N PRO A 328 -9.73 4.20 11.35
CA PRO A 328 -8.47 4.47 10.66
C PRO A 328 -8.72 4.69 9.16
N PRO A 329 -7.93 5.54 8.50
CA PRO A 329 -8.13 5.91 7.09
C PRO A 329 -8.23 4.75 6.10
N MET A 330 -7.68 3.60 6.45
CA MET A 330 -7.67 2.38 5.63
C MET A 330 -8.91 1.49 5.80
N SER A 331 -9.80 1.85 6.71
CA SER A 331 -11.03 1.09 7.03
C SER A 331 -12.27 1.72 6.42
N VAL A 332 -12.11 2.57 5.39
CA VAL A 332 -13.23 3.14 4.66
C VAL A 332 -13.95 2.02 3.92
N PRO A 333 -15.24 1.77 4.18
CA PRO A 333 -15.99 0.77 3.44
C PRO A 333 -16.12 1.18 1.97
N HIS A 334 -15.93 0.23 1.07
CA HIS A 334 -16.08 0.44 -0.36
C HIS A 334 -16.56 -0.83 -1.06
N ILE A 335 -17.29 -0.65 -2.15
CA ILE A 335 -17.71 -1.73 -3.04
C ILE A 335 -17.02 -1.55 -4.39
N ASP A 336 -16.19 -2.52 -4.76
CA ASP A 336 -15.22 -2.38 -5.83
C ASP A 336 -15.37 -3.44 -6.92
N THR A 337 -15.47 -3.00 -8.16
CA THR A 337 -15.14 -3.87 -9.31
C THR A 337 -13.65 -4.17 -9.31
N ARG A 338 -13.31 -5.45 -9.47
CA ARG A 338 -11.95 -5.95 -9.60
C ARG A 338 -11.79 -6.83 -10.83
N TYR A 339 -10.61 -6.71 -11.47
CA TYR A 339 -10.17 -7.63 -12.51
C TYR A 339 -8.93 -8.38 -12.03
N ILE A 340 -9.05 -9.69 -11.79
CA ILE A 340 -7.97 -10.53 -11.30
C ILE A 340 -7.86 -11.73 -12.22
N ASP A 341 -6.70 -11.90 -12.87
CA ASP A 341 -6.37 -13.00 -13.76
C ASP A 341 -7.44 -13.25 -14.85
N GLY A 342 -7.91 -12.14 -15.47
CA GLY A 342 -8.91 -12.15 -16.54
C GLY A 342 -10.36 -12.35 -16.07
N LYS A 343 -10.60 -12.51 -14.77
CA LYS A 343 -11.94 -12.69 -14.21
C LYS A 343 -12.39 -11.44 -13.42
N LYS A 344 -13.69 -11.12 -13.53
CA LYS A 344 -14.31 -10.00 -12.82
C LYS A 344 -14.88 -10.44 -11.48
N TYR A 345 -14.63 -9.63 -10.45
CA TYR A 345 -15.13 -9.79 -9.09
C TYR A 345 -15.73 -8.48 -8.59
N VAL A 346 -16.57 -8.57 -7.56
CA VAL A 346 -16.93 -7.41 -6.73
C VAL A 346 -16.52 -7.72 -5.30
N LEU A 347 -15.80 -6.78 -4.68
CA LEU A 347 -15.35 -6.83 -3.30
C LEU A 347 -16.07 -5.76 -2.49
N PHE A 348 -16.40 -6.07 -1.22
CA PHE A 348 -16.87 -5.09 -0.24
C PHE A 348 -16.06 -5.19 1.06
N GLY A 349 -15.64 -4.06 1.58
CA GLY A 349 -14.82 -3.91 2.80
C GLY A 349 -13.77 -2.81 2.61
N PRO A 350 -12.59 -2.91 3.24
CA PRO A 350 -12.18 -3.98 4.17
C PRO A 350 -12.78 -3.83 5.56
N PHE A 351 -12.95 -4.95 6.25
CA PHE A 351 -13.19 -4.99 7.70
C PHE A 351 -11.87 -5.31 8.40
N ALA A 352 -11.53 -4.55 9.43
CA ALA A 352 -10.32 -4.80 10.18
C ALA A 352 -10.44 -6.07 11.02
N THR A 353 -9.36 -6.84 11.08
CA THR A 353 -9.26 -8.03 11.93
C THR A 353 -8.00 -7.97 12.78
N TYR A 354 -8.05 -8.58 13.96
CA TYR A 354 -6.86 -8.72 14.80
C TYR A 354 -5.97 -9.85 14.28
N SER A 355 -4.68 -9.62 14.30
CA SER A 355 -3.69 -10.64 14.01
C SER A 355 -2.38 -10.33 14.72
N ASN A 356 -1.71 -11.35 15.27
CA ASN A 356 -0.33 -11.25 15.73
C ASN A 356 0.68 -11.46 14.59
N LYS A 357 0.21 -11.92 13.42
CA LYS A 357 1.05 -12.17 12.26
C LYS A 357 1.36 -10.87 11.52
N PHE A 358 2.58 -10.70 11.09
CA PHE A 358 3.00 -9.57 10.25
C PHE A 358 2.75 -9.81 8.76
N LEU A 359 2.65 -11.06 8.36
CA LEU A 359 2.31 -11.51 7.02
C LEU A 359 1.13 -12.48 7.09
N LYS A 360 0.34 -12.59 6.04
CA LYS A 360 -0.77 -13.56 5.94
C LYS A 360 -0.29 -14.99 6.20
N GLN A 361 0.86 -15.33 5.66
CA GLN A 361 1.57 -16.59 5.89
C GLN A 361 2.68 -16.46 6.95
N GLY A 362 2.57 -15.49 7.85
CA GLY A 362 3.48 -15.26 8.97
C GLY A 362 3.21 -16.15 10.19
N SER A 363 3.94 -15.88 11.27
CA SER A 363 3.85 -16.57 12.55
C SER A 363 2.98 -15.80 13.54
N GLN A 364 2.19 -16.51 14.36
CA GLN A 364 1.48 -15.93 15.53
C GLN A 364 2.43 -15.30 16.57
N LEU A 365 3.71 -15.59 16.47
CA LEU A 365 4.73 -15.02 17.33
C LEU A 365 5.41 -13.76 16.75
N ASP A 366 4.99 -13.27 15.57
CA ASP A 366 5.68 -12.15 14.92
C ASP A 366 5.63 -10.87 15.74
N LEU A 367 4.46 -10.49 16.24
CA LEU A 367 4.30 -9.33 17.12
C LEU A 367 5.17 -9.48 18.39
N LEU A 368 5.08 -10.62 19.07
CA LEU A 368 5.86 -10.88 20.27
C LEU A 368 7.37 -10.83 19.97
N LYS A 369 7.82 -11.48 18.89
CA LYS A 369 9.25 -11.51 18.49
C LYS A 369 9.78 -10.14 18.06
N SER A 370 8.95 -9.22 17.59
CA SER A 370 9.33 -7.85 17.24
C SER A 370 9.35 -6.91 18.44
N THR A 371 8.73 -7.30 19.57
CA THR A 371 8.69 -6.50 20.79
C THR A 371 10.00 -6.62 21.55
N THR A 372 10.58 -5.47 21.91
CA THR A 372 11.89 -5.34 22.56
C THR A 372 11.82 -4.28 23.66
N LYS A 373 12.86 -4.20 24.50
CA LYS A 373 12.99 -3.11 25.50
C LYS A 373 12.91 -1.70 24.90
N ASN A 374 13.29 -1.54 23.62
CA ASN A 374 13.36 -0.23 22.97
C ASN A 374 12.00 0.24 22.47
N ASN A 375 11.06 -0.67 22.18
CA ASN A 375 9.78 -0.35 21.56
C ASN A 375 8.54 -0.70 22.38
N VAL A 376 8.67 -1.44 23.48
CA VAL A 376 7.52 -1.82 24.33
C VAL A 376 6.83 -0.59 24.92
N LEU A 377 7.58 0.39 25.46
CA LEU A 377 7.01 1.63 26.01
C LEU A 377 6.38 2.50 24.92
N PRO A 378 7.04 2.79 23.77
CA PRO A 378 6.41 3.40 22.61
C PRO A 378 5.09 2.76 22.19
N MET A 379 5.04 1.43 22.08
CA MET A 379 3.83 0.70 21.70
C MET A 379 2.70 0.90 22.70
N THR A 380 3.01 0.84 24.02
CA THR A 380 2.02 1.06 25.07
C THR A 380 1.49 2.50 25.05
N ALA A 381 2.37 3.49 24.90
CA ALA A 381 2.00 4.91 24.84
C ALA A 381 1.05 5.19 23.66
N VAL A 382 1.39 4.69 22.47
CA VAL A 382 0.52 4.82 21.27
C VAL A 382 -0.85 4.17 21.49
N GLY A 383 -0.89 3.00 22.13
CA GLY A 383 -2.17 2.34 22.48
C GLY A 383 -3.03 3.19 23.41
N MET A 384 -2.43 3.83 24.41
CA MET A 384 -3.14 4.70 25.35
C MET A 384 -3.58 6.04 24.72
N GLU A 385 -2.79 6.61 23.84
CA GLU A 385 -3.10 7.86 23.15
C GLU A 385 -4.16 7.69 22.05
N ASN A 386 -4.37 6.46 21.55
CA ASN A 386 -5.31 6.15 20.48
C ASN A 386 -6.44 5.21 20.92
N LEU A 387 -7.04 5.46 22.09
CA LEU A 387 -8.08 4.60 22.65
C LEU A 387 -9.31 4.45 21.73
N ASP A 388 -9.67 5.48 20.97
CA ASP A 388 -10.80 5.40 20.03
C ASP A 388 -10.48 4.46 18.86
N LEU A 389 -9.24 4.46 18.36
CA LEU A 389 -8.76 3.48 17.40
C LEU A 389 -8.79 2.06 17.99
N VAL A 390 -8.36 1.89 19.24
CA VAL A 390 -8.39 0.58 19.91
C VAL A 390 -9.84 0.09 20.05
N LYS A 391 -10.77 0.94 20.51
CA LYS A 391 -12.21 0.60 20.59
C LYS A 391 -12.77 0.21 19.22
N TYR A 392 -12.46 1.00 18.19
CA TYR A 392 -12.85 0.68 16.82
C TYR A 392 -12.33 -0.69 16.37
N LEU A 393 -11.04 -0.97 16.56
CA LEU A 393 -10.46 -2.27 16.17
C LEU A 393 -11.11 -3.42 16.95
N VAL A 394 -11.39 -3.25 18.25
CA VAL A 394 -12.12 -4.25 19.05
C VAL A 394 -13.52 -4.48 18.50
N SER A 395 -14.27 -3.43 18.16
CA SER A 395 -15.61 -3.58 17.56
C SER A 395 -15.56 -4.35 16.24
N GLN A 396 -14.57 -4.06 15.38
CA GLN A 396 -14.38 -4.75 14.11
C GLN A 396 -14.04 -6.24 14.28
N VAL A 397 -13.21 -6.57 15.28
CA VAL A 397 -12.85 -7.96 15.59
C VAL A 397 -14.05 -8.76 16.09
N MET A 398 -14.98 -8.11 16.81
CA MET A 398 -16.19 -8.72 17.35
C MET A 398 -17.32 -8.86 16.32
N MET A 399 -17.21 -8.25 15.13
CA MET A 399 -18.21 -8.37 14.09
C MET A 399 -18.35 -9.82 13.61
N THR A 400 -19.59 -10.29 13.57
CA THR A 400 -19.96 -11.55 12.92
C THR A 400 -20.02 -11.39 11.40
N ASP A 401 -20.14 -12.48 10.66
CA ASP A 401 -20.34 -12.41 9.21
C ASP A 401 -21.67 -11.75 8.86
N ALA A 402 -22.70 -11.93 9.70
CA ALA A 402 -23.99 -11.25 9.56
C ALA A 402 -23.85 -9.72 9.75
N ASP A 403 -23.05 -9.26 10.70
CA ASP A 403 -22.80 -7.83 10.90
C ASP A 403 -22.09 -7.22 9.69
N ARG A 404 -21.05 -7.90 9.16
CA ARG A 404 -20.35 -7.47 7.94
C ARG A 404 -21.26 -7.42 6.74
N PHE A 405 -22.17 -8.38 6.63
CA PHE A 405 -23.16 -8.39 5.56
C PHE A 405 -24.19 -7.25 5.72
N ASN A 406 -24.59 -6.90 6.93
CA ASN A 406 -25.44 -5.74 7.20
C ASN A 406 -24.74 -4.42 6.82
N GLU A 407 -23.42 -4.31 7.00
CA GLU A 407 -22.65 -3.16 6.48
C GLU A 407 -22.69 -3.10 4.94
N LEU A 408 -22.58 -4.24 4.24
CA LEU A 408 -22.74 -4.30 2.80
C LEU A 408 -24.11 -3.77 2.36
N LYS A 409 -25.18 -4.11 3.08
CA LYS A 409 -26.55 -3.64 2.77
C LYS A 409 -26.71 -2.13 2.86
N LYS A 410 -25.89 -1.43 3.61
CA LYS A 410 -25.88 0.04 3.60
C LYS A 410 -25.43 0.62 2.24
N TYR A 411 -24.61 -0.13 1.50
CA TYR A 411 -24.12 0.23 0.16
C TYR A 411 -24.93 -0.43 -0.95
N TYR A 412 -25.29 -1.68 -0.79
CA TYR A 412 -26.07 -2.47 -1.72
C TYR A 412 -27.29 -3.08 -1.00
N PRO A 413 -28.42 -2.33 -0.92
CA PRO A 413 -29.61 -2.76 -0.16
C PRO A 413 -30.17 -4.11 -0.58
N ASP A 414 -30.17 -4.42 -1.88
CA ASP A 414 -30.69 -5.67 -2.46
C ASP A 414 -29.70 -6.84 -2.39
N ALA A 415 -28.56 -6.70 -1.69
CA ALA A 415 -27.58 -7.77 -1.56
C ALA A 415 -28.17 -9.02 -0.89
N LYS A 416 -27.80 -10.20 -1.40
CA LYS A 416 -28.21 -11.50 -0.89
C LYS A 416 -27.02 -12.25 -0.31
N PRO A 417 -27.11 -12.82 0.91
CA PRO A 417 -25.98 -13.47 1.58
C PRO A 417 -25.35 -14.61 0.77
N GLU A 418 -26.16 -15.38 0.07
CA GLU A 418 -25.74 -16.53 -0.73
C GLU A 418 -24.82 -16.17 -1.91
N ASP A 419 -24.83 -14.91 -2.35
CA ASP A 419 -23.97 -14.44 -3.44
C ASP A 419 -22.55 -14.11 -2.99
N TRP A 420 -22.29 -14.02 -1.68
CA TRP A 420 -21.05 -13.50 -1.13
C TRP A 420 -20.30 -14.52 -0.28
N ARG A 421 -18.98 -14.46 -0.33
CA ARG A 421 -18.09 -15.23 0.53
C ARG A 421 -17.03 -14.34 1.19
N MET A 422 -16.56 -14.76 2.35
CA MET A 422 -15.44 -14.07 3.01
C MET A 422 -14.13 -14.33 2.27
N ASN A 423 -13.36 -13.28 2.06
CA ASN A 423 -12.00 -13.34 1.51
C ASN A 423 -11.03 -12.65 2.46
N GLN A 424 -10.06 -13.41 2.97
CA GLN A 424 -9.02 -12.86 3.83
C GLN A 424 -8.00 -12.09 2.98
N GLY A 425 -7.88 -10.80 3.22
CA GLY A 425 -6.90 -9.93 2.59
C GLY A 425 -5.48 -10.09 3.14
N GLY A 426 -4.59 -9.25 2.68
CA GLY A 426 -3.22 -9.18 3.19
C GLY A 426 -3.14 -8.55 4.59
N GLN A 427 -2.03 -8.84 5.29
CA GLN A 427 -1.72 -8.19 6.56
C GLN A 427 -1.11 -6.81 6.31
N ARG A 428 -1.46 -5.87 7.17
CA ARG A 428 -0.89 -4.52 7.21
C ARG A 428 -0.19 -4.33 8.55
N VAL A 429 1.00 -3.78 8.53
CA VAL A 429 1.72 -3.43 9.75
C VAL A 429 1.82 -1.93 9.82
N GLN A 430 1.07 -1.33 10.74
CA GLN A 430 1.17 0.10 11.05
C GLN A 430 2.46 0.37 11.79
N ILE A 431 3.14 1.43 11.42
CA ILE A 431 4.41 1.78 12.02
C ILE A 431 4.20 2.68 13.23
N ILE A 432 4.81 2.28 14.32
CA ILE A 432 4.98 3.09 15.51
C ILE A 432 6.43 3.60 15.47
N LYS A 433 6.59 4.92 15.50
CA LYS A 433 7.90 5.59 15.46
C LYS A 433 8.08 6.45 16.70
N LYS A 434 9.21 6.32 17.34
CA LYS A 434 9.62 7.22 18.42
C LYS A 434 9.98 8.57 17.84
N GLU A 435 9.43 9.64 18.40
CA GLU A 435 9.69 11.02 17.96
C GLU A 435 10.34 11.84 19.07
N PRO A 436 11.19 12.83 18.73
CA PRO A 436 11.72 13.76 19.72
C PRO A 436 10.60 14.49 20.46
N GLY A 437 10.66 14.51 21.79
CA GLY A 437 9.67 15.22 22.62
C GLY A 437 8.32 14.52 22.81
N LYS A 438 8.11 13.34 22.21
CA LYS A 438 6.93 12.48 22.41
C LYS A 438 7.34 11.04 22.66
N PRO A 439 6.54 10.24 23.37
CA PRO A 439 6.85 8.83 23.60
C PRO A 439 6.94 8.04 22.27
N ALA A 440 5.97 8.24 21.39
CA ALA A 440 5.90 7.68 20.04
C ALA A 440 4.70 8.25 19.28
N SER A 441 4.64 8.02 17.97
CA SER A 441 3.47 8.30 17.13
C SER A 441 3.13 7.11 16.23
N LEU A 442 1.84 6.97 15.91
CA LEU A 442 1.36 6.00 14.92
C LEU A 442 1.45 6.64 13.54
N GLN A 443 2.28 6.07 12.67
CA GLN A 443 2.46 6.55 11.30
C GLN A 443 1.44 5.90 10.37
N PHE A 444 0.65 6.72 9.68
CA PHE A 444 -0.28 6.26 8.66
C PHE A 444 0.35 6.46 7.26
N GLY A 445 0.37 5.40 6.47
CA GLY A 445 0.96 5.41 5.14
C GLY A 445 2.26 4.62 5.05
N THR A 446 3.16 5.06 4.17
CA THR A 446 4.47 4.44 3.92
C THR A 446 5.59 5.30 4.49
N GLU A 447 6.57 4.66 5.10
CA GLU A 447 7.79 5.27 5.61
C GLU A 447 9.01 4.65 4.91
N ILE A 448 9.84 5.47 4.27
CA ILE A 448 11.10 5.04 3.67
C ILE A 448 12.20 5.22 4.71
N PHE A 449 12.77 4.11 5.17
CA PHE A 449 14.00 4.10 5.94
C PHE A 449 15.20 4.07 4.99
N ALA A 450 16.23 4.85 5.30
CA ALA A 450 17.56 4.73 4.70
C ALA A 450 18.60 4.90 5.81
N SER A 451 19.63 4.03 5.83
CA SER A 451 20.80 4.22 6.69
C SER A 451 21.56 5.49 6.29
N GLN A 452 22.37 6.00 7.19
CA GLN A 452 23.12 7.25 6.95
C GLN A 452 24.03 7.18 5.71
N ASP A 453 24.55 5.99 5.39
CA ASP A 453 25.39 5.73 4.22
C ASP A 453 24.58 5.30 2.97
N GLY A 454 23.25 5.21 3.07
CA GLY A 454 22.37 4.75 1.99
C GLY A 454 22.44 3.23 1.70
N ALA A 455 23.34 2.48 2.35
CA ALA A 455 23.59 1.09 2.00
C ALA A 455 22.48 0.12 2.44
N VAL A 456 21.67 0.48 3.43
CA VAL A 456 20.48 -0.27 3.84
C VAL A 456 19.26 0.61 3.74
N THR A 457 18.26 0.14 3.01
CA THR A 457 16.96 0.79 2.90
C THR A 457 15.85 -0.19 3.25
N ALA A 458 14.74 0.35 3.73
CA ALA A 458 13.54 -0.44 3.99
C ALA A 458 12.28 0.36 3.68
N LEU A 459 11.24 -0.34 3.21
CA LEU A 459 9.92 0.23 3.17
C LEU A 459 9.08 -0.31 4.33
N LEU A 460 8.57 0.61 5.14
CA LEU A 460 7.76 0.32 6.32
C LEU A 460 6.35 0.88 6.12
N GLY A 461 5.35 0.30 6.80
CA GLY A 461 3.99 0.81 6.81
C GLY A 461 3.05 0.18 5.78
N ALA A 462 1.99 0.92 5.44
CA ALA A 462 0.86 0.42 4.69
C ALA A 462 0.41 1.39 3.56
N SER A 463 -0.81 1.18 3.07
CA SER A 463 -1.44 1.92 1.96
C SER A 463 -1.36 3.46 2.07
N PRO A 464 -1.22 4.18 0.93
CA PRO A 464 -1.26 3.69 -0.45
C PRO A 464 0.13 3.30 -1.00
N GLY A 465 0.61 2.09 -0.69
CA GLY A 465 1.94 1.66 -1.13
C GLY A 465 1.98 1.15 -2.58
N ALA A 466 1.20 0.10 -2.89
CA ALA A 466 1.31 -0.59 -4.17
C ALA A 466 1.03 0.29 -5.39
N SER A 467 -0.01 1.15 -5.33
CA SER A 467 -0.37 2.06 -6.42
C SER A 467 0.66 3.16 -6.68
N THR A 468 1.46 3.49 -5.68
CA THR A 468 2.49 4.54 -5.75
C THR A 468 3.90 3.95 -5.69
N SER A 469 4.05 2.62 -5.90
CA SER A 469 5.35 1.94 -5.79
C SER A 469 6.44 2.55 -6.68
N PRO A 470 6.20 2.98 -7.94
CA PRO A 470 7.23 3.63 -8.73
C PRO A 470 7.71 4.96 -8.12
N TYR A 471 6.79 5.78 -7.64
CA TYR A 471 7.15 7.04 -6.96
C TYR A 471 7.94 6.79 -5.66
N ILE A 472 7.49 5.81 -4.86
CA ILE A 472 8.17 5.47 -3.61
C ILE A 472 9.59 4.95 -3.89
N MET A 473 9.78 4.14 -4.92
CA MET A 473 11.10 3.64 -5.28
C MET A 473 12.01 4.73 -5.87
N LEU A 474 11.48 5.71 -6.61
CA LEU A 474 12.22 6.92 -7.00
C LEU A 474 12.70 7.69 -5.77
N SER A 475 11.81 7.97 -4.82
CA SER A 475 12.17 8.66 -3.58
C SER A 475 13.17 7.87 -2.72
N LEU A 476 13.15 6.55 -2.82
CA LEU A 476 14.15 5.70 -2.18
C LEU A 476 15.51 5.81 -2.87
N LEU A 477 15.54 5.81 -4.20
CA LEU A 477 16.78 6.00 -4.98
C LEU A 477 17.40 7.37 -4.71
N GLU A 478 16.60 8.44 -4.63
CA GLU A 478 17.06 9.78 -4.27
C GLU A 478 17.73 9.82 -2.89
N LYS A 479 17.20 9.07 -1.92
CA LYS A 479 17.76 8.98 -0.57
C LYS A 479 19.02 8.12 -0.48
N ALA A 480 19.04 6.99 -1.20
CA ALA A 480 20.14 6.02 -1.11
C ALA A 480 21.31 6.36 -2.04
N PHE A 481 21.05 6.98 -3.18
CA PHE A 481 22.01 7.23 -4.25
C PHE A 481 21.94 8.66 -4.79
N PRO A 482 22.00 9.71 -3.93
CA PRO A 482 21.78 11.09 -4.37
C PRO A 482 22.72 11.53 -5.50
N GLN A 483 24.00 11.17 -5.41
CA GLN A 483 24.99 11.54 -6.43
C GLN A 483 24.72 10.88 -7.79
N GLN A 484 24.29 9.62 -7.81
CA GLN A 484 23.94 8.91 -9.04
C GLN A 484 22.66 9.48 -9.65
N VAL A 485 21.67 9.78 -8.81
CA VAL A 485 20.39 10.38 -9.24
C VAL A 485 20.57 11.76 -9.83
N GLU A 486 21.36 12.63 -9.20
CA GLU A 486 21.68 13.96 -9.73
C GLU A 486 22.61 13.90 -10.96
N GLY A 487 23.42 12.84 -11.08
CA GLY A 487 24.40 12.64 -12.14
C GLY A 487 23.91 11.70 -13.26
N LYS A 488 24.56 10.52 -13.33
CA LYS A 488 24.42 9.59 -14.47
C LYS A 488 23.02 8.98 -14.64
N TRP A 489 22.22 8.89 -13.57
CA TRP A 489 20.88 8.31 -13.65
C TRP A 489 19.80 9.31 -14.10
N ASN A 490 20.06 10.60 -13.95
CA ASN A 490 19.06 11.64 -14.19
C ASN A 490 18.43 11.57 -15.60
N PRO A 491 19.19 11.44 -16.71
CA PRO A 491 18.60 11.33 -18.05
C PRO A 491 17.66 10.12 -18.20
N LYS A 492 18.08 8.95 -17.66
CA LYS A 492 17.29 7.73 -17.74
C LYS A 492 16.03 7.80 -16.87
N LEU A 493 16.10 8.46 -15.72
CA LEU A 493 14.93 8.70 -14.87
C LEU A 493 13.88 9.57 -15.57
N HIS A 494 14.29 10.61 -16.31
CA HIS A 494 13.38 11.41 -17.15
C HIS A 494 12.81 10.65 -18.35
N GLU A 495 13.55 9.69 -18.89
CA GLU A 495 13.04 8.81 -19.95
C GLU A 495 11.93 7.89 -19.41
N ILE A 496 12.13 7.27 -18.24
CA ILE A 496 11.17 6.38 -17.57
C ILE A 496 9.96 7.17 -17.08
N VAL A 497 10.17 8.34 -16.45
CA VAL A 497 9.13 9.19 -15.87
C VAL A 497 9.27 10.60 -16.43
N LYS A 498 8.51 10.93 -17.46
CA LYS A 498 8.60 12.22 -18.18
C LYS A 498 8.38 13.45 -17.30
N SER A 499 7.58 13.31 -16.23
CA SER A 499 7.33 14.37 -15.25
C SER A 499 8.26 14.30 -14.03
N TYR A 500 9.36 13.55 -14.11
CA TYR A 500 10.32 13.46 -13.02
C TYR A 500 10.79 14.85 -12.60
N GLN A 501 10.79 15.13 -11.30
CA GLN A 501 11.10 16.43 -10.68
C GLN A 501 10.20 17.60 -11.12
N GLN A 502 9.00 17.34 -11.65
CA GLN A 502 8.03 18.36 -12.01
C GLN A 502 6.69 18.14 -11.31
N GLU A 503 6.07 19.22 -10.83
CA GLU A 503 4.76 19.18 -10.19
C GLU A 503 3.65 19.25 -11.26
N LEU A 504 2.89 18.16 -11.38
CA LEU A 504 1.79 18.09 -12.35
C LEU A 504 0.58 18.93 -11.92
N SER A 505 0.36 19.09 -10.63
CA SER A 505 -0.75 19.86 -10.05
C SER A 505 -0.70 21.36 -10.36
N THR A 506 0.48 21.87 -10.72
CA THR A 506 0.71 23.28 -11.09
C THR A 506 0.99 23.47 -12.58
N ASN A 507 1.09 22.37 -13.35
CA ASN A 507 1.38 22.39 -14.79
C ASN A 507 0.32 21.60 -15.58
N PRO A 508 -0.84 22.21 -15.89
CA PRO A 508 -1.94 21.53 -16.57
C PRO A 508 -1.58 21.05 -17.98
N VAL A 509 -0.67 21.74 -18.68
CA VAL A 509 -0.22 21.35 -20.03
C VAL A 509 0.59 20.05 -19.97
N LEU A 510 1.54 19.96 -19.05
CA LEU A 510 2.32 18.74 -18.85
C LEU A 510 1.44 17.59 -18.34
N LEU A 511 0.51 17.88 -17.42
CA LEU A 511 -0.44 16.90 -16.92
C LEU A 511 -1.29 16.31 -18.05
N ASP A 512 -1.79 17.14 -18.96
CA ASP A 512 -2.58 16.68 -20.11
C ASP A 512 -1.75 15.78 -21.05
N GLN A 513 -0.52 16.18 -21.35
CA GLN A 513 0.41 15.38 -22.17
C GLN A 513 0.73 14.03 -21.52
N VAL A 514 0.99 14.02 -20.20
CA VAL A 514 1.26 12.79 -19.43
C VAL A 514 0.05 11.88 -19.44
N ARG A 515 -1.15 12.42 -19.20
CA ARG A 515 -2.39 11.64 -19.20
C ARG A 515 -2.73 11.07 -20.58
N GLN A 516 -2.56 11.86 -21.64
CA GLN A 516 -2.73 11.39 -23.01
C GLN A 516 -1.79 10.22 -23.31
N TYR A 517 -0.51 10.37 -22.98
CA TYR A 517 0.52 9.34 -23.17
C TYR A 517 0.18 8.06 -22.41
N THR A 518 -0.07 8.17 -21.10
CA THR A 518 -0.31 7.01 -20.24
C THR A 518 -1.64 6.32 -20.56
N SER A 519 -2.68 7.08 -20.86
CA SER A 519 -3.98 6.50 -21.20
C SER A 519 -3.95 5.77 -22.53
N THR A 520 -3.27 6.33 -23.54
CA THR A 520 -3.08 5.66 -24.84
C THR A 520 -2.30 4.36 -24.67
N THR A 521 -1.19 4.39 -23.91
CA THR A 521 -0.33 3.21 -23.75
C THR A 521 -0.98 2.12 -22.89
N LEU A 522 -1.72 2.50 -21.84
CA LEU A 522 -2.32 1.57 -20.87
C LEU A 522 -3.77 1.21 -21.20
N GLY A 523 -4.35 1.70 -22.30
CA GLY A 523 -5.75 1.43 -22.65
C GLY A 523 -6.76 2.03 -21.66
N LEU A 524 -6.41 3.15 -21.01
CA LEU A 524 -7.23 3.83 -20.03
C LEU A 524 -8.09 4.93 -20.66
N LYS A 525 -9.12 5.35 -19.94
CA LYS A 525 -9.92 6.53 -20.36
C LYS A 525 -9.09 7.80 -20.22
N TYR A 526 -9.29 8.71 -21.16
CA TYR A 526 -8.66 10.03 -21.19
C TYR A 526 -9.72 11.12 -21.40
N THR A 527 -9.58 12.21 -20.66
CA THR A 527 -10.39 13.42 -20.83
C THR A 527 -9.47 14.60 -21.12
N PRO A 528 -9.45 15.11 -22.36
CA PRO A 528 -8.60 16.23 -22.76
C PRO A 528 -8.95 17.50 -21.98
N MET A 529 -7.96 18.18 -21.41
CA MET A 529 -8.19 19.39 -20.62
C MET A 529 -8.70 20.58 -21.48
N ALA A 530 -8.26 20.67 -22.74
CA ALA A 530 -8.71 21.72 -23.65
C ALA A 530 -10.22 21.68 -23.99
N LYS A 531 -10.89 20.51 -23.87
CA LYS A 531 -12.33 20.39 -24.13
C LYS A 531 -13.21 20.96 -23.02
N ALA A 532 -12.76 21.01 -21.77
CA ALA A 532 -13.58 21.46 -20.67
C ALA A 532 -13.50 22.97 -20.41
N ALA A 533 -12.43 23.63 -20.83
CA ALA A 533 -12.44 25.11 -20.85
C ALA A 533 -13.61 25.63 -21.71
N ASN A 534 -14.02 24.88 -22.74
CA ASN A 534 -15.17 25.22 -23.59
C ASN A 534 -16.52 24.81 -22.97
N ASP A 535 -16.59 23.70 -22.21
CA ASP A 535 -17.83 23.25 -21.56
C ASP A 535 -18.16 24.05 -20.30
N GLU A 536 -17.18 24.51 -19.53
CA GLU A 536 -17.41 25.42 -18.39
C GLU A 536 -17.87 26.81 -18.85
N THR A 537 -17.34 27.35 -19.96
CA THR A 537 -17.82 28.61 -20.54
C THR A 537 -19.27 28.50 -21.02
N VAL A 538 -19.69 27.34 -21.51
CA VAL A 538 -21.08 27.07 -21.95
C VAL A 538 -22.01 26.87 -20.73
N ALA A 539 -21.53 26.26 -19.65
CA ALA A 539 -22.31 26.08 -18.43
C ALA A 539 -22.53 27.40 -17.67
N VAL A 540 -21.52 28.26 -17.59
CA VAL A 540 -21.64 29.60 -16.97
C VAL A 540 -22.51 30.52 -17.83
N ALA A 541 -22.45 30.43 -19.16
CA ALA A 541 -23.31 31.20 -20.07
C ALA A 541 -24.79 30.76 -20.06
N LYS A 542 -25.08 29.54 -19.58
CA LYS A 542 -26.48 29.06 -19.39
C LYS A 542 -27.05 29.33 -18.00
N ALA A 543 -26.20 29.77 -17.07
CA ALA A 543 -26.59 30.10 -15.68
C ALA A 543 -26.70 31.62 -15.45
N GLN A 544 -26.42 32.44 -16.46
CA GLN A 544 -26.73 33.86 -16.55
C GLN A 544 -27.97 34.07 -17.45
#